data_655721033c9f56f839bfd3b18255edb3
#
_entry.id   655721033c9f56f839bfd3b18255edb3
#
_cell.length_a   1.000
_cell.length_b   1.000
_cell.length_c   1.000
_cell.angle_alpha   90.00
_cell.angle_beta   90.00
_cell.angle_gamma   90.00
#
_symmetry.space_group_name_H-M   'P 1'
#
loop_
_entity.id
_entity.type
_entity.pdbx_description
1 polymer ?
#
loop_
_entity_poly.entity_id
_entity_poly.type
_entity_poly.pdbx_seq_one_letter_code
_entity_poly.pdbx_strand_id
1 'polypeptide(L)'
;MALRGRSLVAAGLMLAMAGCTTMLDVPIEDVAASAQPTVIAAALTPKRPQGSILVRIFKEESELEVWRLVGDGRYAKLKTYPLCRWSGKLGPKMTEGDRQAPEGFYAVTARLMNPNSKYEKSFNLGYPNRLEKALGYTGDSLMVHGACSSSGCYAMTDEGVAELYAIADRALRSGQSDFQVQAFPFRMTASQMAKHHRDPNIGFWRNLKMGYDIFEVTRREPTVSTCGGRYVFNATRTDGSRAPMDPIAACPTLTTAVDPAVTAKQQKDDAETQALVSWNRAETPMSYVDGGMHSSFRDMLKRLGPEELAKVTSATLVPVSRPSAALQDPYSSRGESVFSRMLKGE
;
A
#
# COMPACT_ATOMS: atom_id res chain seq x y z
N MET A 1 -23.63 45.19 79.88
CA MET A 1 -22.80 46.39 79.80
C MET A 1 -22.54 46.68 78.29
N ALA A 2 -23.04 47.82 77.93
CA ALA A 2 -23.15 48.35 76.56
C ALA A 2 -21.81 48.74 75.94
N LEU A 3 -21.76 48.82 74.60
CA LEU A 3 -21.36 49.95 73.76
C LEU A 3 -21.22 49.40 72.32
N ARG A 4 -22.10 49.73 71.42
CA ARG A 4 -22.20 50.86 70.48
C ARG A 4 -20.91 51.14 69.73
N GLY A 5 -20.98 50.97 68.40
CA GLY A 5 -20.55 52.03 67.60
C GLY A 5 -20.04 51.80 66.19
N ARG A 6 -20.78 52.25 65.24
CA ARG A 6 -20.45 53.00 64.05
C ARG A 6 -20.11 52.27 62.73
N SER A 7 -21.09 52.47 61.87
CA SER A 7 -21.00 52.40 60.42
C SER A 7 -19.99 53.36 59.83
N LEU A 8 -19.22 52.92 58.83
CA LEU A 8 -18.58 53.77 57.84
C LEU A 8 -18.89 53.27 56.46
N VAL A 9 -19.67 54.04 55.73
CA VAL A 9 -19.95 53.91 54.30
C VAL A 9 -18.71 54.37 53.57
N ALA A 10 -18.18 53.52 52.73
CA ALA A 10 -17.19 53.92 51.76
C ALA A 10 -17.77 53.69 50.35
N ALA A 11 -18.06 54.80 49.71
CA ALA A 11 -18.48 54.89 48.32
C ALA A 11 -17.25 54.50 47.42
N GLY A 12 -17.34 53.48 46.69
CA GLY A 12 -16.38 53.04 45.68
C GLY A 12 -16.90 53.38 44.29
N LEU A 13 -16.17 54.21 43.62
CA LEU A 13 -16.34 54.72 42.27
C LEU A 13 -16.31 53.57 41.22
N MET A 14 -17.41 53.33 40.52
CA MET A 14 -17.44 52.49 39.33
C MET A 14 -16.87 53.26 38.13
N LEU A 15 -15.69 52.91 37.68
CA LEU A 15 -15.20 53.26 36.34
C LEU A 15 -15.77 52.27 35.30
N ALA A 16 -16.74 52.79 34.54
CA ALA A 16 -17.23 52.06 33.34
C ALA A 16 -16.20 52.20 32.22
N MET A 17 -15.48 51.16 31.94
CA MET A 17 -14.71 51.02 30.68
C MET A 17 -15.65 50.55 29.59
N ALA A 18 -16.12 51.47 28.76
CA ALA A 18 -16.78 51.15 27.50
C ALA A 18 -15.74 50.68 26.48
N GLY A 19 -15.55 49.39 26.38
CA GLY A 19 -14.82 48.78 25.29
C GLY A 19 -15.75 48.58 24.10
N CYS A 20 -15.62 49.42 23.07
CA CYS A 20 -16.23 49.17 21.76
C CYS A 20 -15.55 47.96 21.11
N THR A 21 -16.13 46.78 21.25
CA THR A 21 -15.88 45.66 20.33
C THR A 21 -16.83 45.81 19.15
N THR A 22 -16.36 46.44 18.07
CA THR A 22 -16.99 46.28 16.77
C THR A 22 -16.74 44.85 16.33
N MET A 23 -17.67 43.94 16.65
CA MET A 23 -17.80 42.71 15.90
C MET A 23 -18.21 43.09 14.48
N LEU A 24 -17.28 42.96 13.56
CA LEU A 24 -17.61 42.80 12.15
C LEU A 24 -18.39 41.47 12.05
N ASP A 25 -19.73 41.59 12.05
CA ASP A 25 -20.58 40.55 11.49
C ASP A 25 -20.24 40.44 10.00
N VAL A 26 -19.26 39.58 9.69
CA VAL A 26 -19.13 39.03 8.35
C VAL A 26 -20.27 38.03 8.24
N PRO A 27 -21.25 38.24 7.36
CA PRO A 27 -22.21 37.20 7.07
C PRO A 27 -21.39 36.00 6.60
N ILE A 28 -21.49 34.89 7.29
CA ILE A 28 -21.13 33.61 6.72
C ILE A 28 -22.15 33.40 5.60
N GLU A 29 -21.84 33.93 4.41
CA GLU A 29 -22.50 33.45 3.23
C GLU A 29 -22.28 31.95 3.25
N ASP A 30 -23.38 31.22 3.33
CA ASP A 30 -23.44 29.82 2.98
C ASP A 30 -22.71 29.67 1.65
N VAL A 31 -21.41 29.32 1.72
CA VAL A 31 -20.74 28.69 0.60
C VAL A 31 -21.47 27.39 0.45
N ALA A 32 -22.58 27.50 -0.27
CA ALA A 32 -23.33 26.35 -0.75
C ALA A 32 -22.28 25.35 -1.18
N ALA A 33 -22.21 24.24 -0.46
CA ALA A 33 -21.37 23.13 -0.80
C ALA A 33 -21.58 22.88 -2.29
N SER A 34 -20.64 23.40 -3.11
CA SER A 34 -20.70 23.19 -4.54
C SER A 34 -20.68 21.68 -4.68
N ALA A 35 -21.83 21.15 -5.03
CA ALA A 35 -22.00 19.76 -5.33
C ALA A 35 -20.80 19.31 -6.16
N GLN A 36 -20.19 18.17 -5.72
CA GLN A 36 -19.66 17.15 -6.62
C GLN A 36 -18.16 16.85 -6.58
N PRO A 37 -17.54 16.61 -5.42
CA PRO A 37 -16.31 15.83 -5.41
C PRO A 37 -16.57 14.37 -5.89
N THR A 38 -17.73 13.83 -5.62
CA THR A 38 -18.07 12.44 -5.97
C THR A 38 -18.20 12.21 -7.49
N VAL A 39 -18.74 13.19 -8.22
CA VAL A 39 -18.90 13.10 -9.68
C VAL A 39 -17.57 13.25 -10.40
N ILE A 40 -16.68 14.13 -9.92
CA ILE A 40 -15.34 14.32 -10.51
C ILE A 40 -14.47 13.09 -10.24
N ALA A 41 -14.51 12.54 -9.04
CA ALA A 41 -13.78 11.30 -8.69
C ALA A 41 -14.25 10.11 -9.53
N ALA A 42 -15.55 9.98 -9.76
CA ALA A 42 -16.10 8.94 -10.64
C ALA A 42 -15.69 9.12 -12.11
N ALA A 43 -15.55 10.36 -12.58
CA ALA A 43 -15.13 10.65 -13.95
C ALA A 43 -13.66 10.29 -14.24
N LEU A 44 -12.81 10.27 -13.20
CA LEU A 44 -11.38 9.91 -13.31
C LEU A 44 -11.11 8.42 -13.10
N THR A 45 -12.08 7.66 -12.61
CA THR A 45 -11.93 6.20 -12.49
C THR A 45 -11.91 5.57 -13.88
N PRO A 46 -10.96 4.66 -14.17
CA PRO A 46 -10.95 3.96 -15.45
C PRO A 46 -12.29 3.26 -15.71
N LYS A 47 -12.85 3.46 -16.92
CA LYS A 47 -14.04 2.71 -17.34
C LYS A 47 -13.61 1.27 -17.63
N ARG A 48 -14.02 0.37 -16.78
CA ARG A 48 -13.73 -1.06 -16.90
C ARG A 48 -14.99 -1.85 -17.24
N PRO A 49 -14.91 -2.91 -18.07
CA PRO A 49 -16.02 -3.85 -18.26
C PRO A 49 -16.44 -4.50 -16.95
N GLN A 50 -17.69 -4.91 -16.85
CA GLN A 50 -18.17 -5.69 -15.70
C GLN A 50 -17.37 -6.99 -15.56
N GLY A 51 -17.06 -7.35 -14.32
CA GLY A 51 -16.25 -8.52 -14.04
C GLY A 51 -14.73 -8.29 -14.15
N SER A 52 -14.29 -7.08 -14.51
CA SER A 52 -12.87 -6.71 -14.46
C SER A 52 -12.27 -6.97 -13.08
N ILE A 53 -10.99 -7.29 -13.05
CA ILE A 53 -10.27 -7.58 -11.81
C ILE A 53 -9.23 -6.52 -11.49
N LEU A 54 -8.85 -6.49 -10.22
CA LEU A 54 -7.73 -5.76 -9.65
C LEU A 54 -7.05 -6.68 -8.63
N VAL A 55 -5.72 -6.65 -8.57
CA VAL A 55 -4.93 -7.45 -7.65
C VAL A 55 -4.22 -6.55 -6.65
N ARG A 56 -4.19 -6.96 -5.38
CA ARG A 56 -3.41 -6.30 -4.32
C ARG A 56 -2.51 -7.29 -3.63
N ILE A 57 -1.27 -6.93 -3.40
CA ILE A 57 -0.25 -7.76 -2.76
C ILE A 57 0.26 -7.04 -1.51
N PHE A 58 0.40 -7.79 -0.42
CA PHE A 58 0.90 -7.31 0.86
C PHE A 58 2.06 -8.19 1.30
N LYS A 59 3.28 -7.63 1.29
CA LYS A 59 4.50 -8.42 1.54
C LYS A 59 4.57 -8.91 2.98
N GLU A 60 4.36 -8.04 3.96
CA GLU A 60 4.47 -8.41 5.38
C GLU A 60 3.46 -9.48 5.77
N GLU A 61 2.22 -9.35 5.31
CA GLU A 61 1.17 -10.35 5.52
C GLU A 61 1.37 -11.60 4.66
N SER A 62 2.19 -11.49 3.59
CA SER A 62 2.37 -12.53 2.58
C SER A 62 1.03 -12.96 1.97
N GLU A 63 0.23 -11.99 1.56
CA GLU A 63 -1.09 -12.18 0.98
C GLU A 63 -1.23 -11.52 -0.39
N LEU A 64 -2.03 -12.16 -1.26
CA LEU A 64 -2.48 -11.62 -2.53
C LEU A 64 -4.00 -11.63 -2.56
N GLU A 65 -4.62 -10.47 -2.74
CA GLU A 65 -6.06 -10.31 -2.89
C GLU A 65 -6.46 -10.09 -4.35
N VAL A 66 -7.51 -10.78 -4.76
CA VAL A 66 -8.19 -10.51 -6.05
C VAL A 66 -9.51 -9.83 -5.75
N TRP A 67 -9.73 -8.73 -6.43
CA TRP A 67 -10.94 -7.92 -6.36
C TRP A 67 -11.62 -7.96 -7.73
N ARG A 68 -12.95 -7.99 -7.75
CA ARG A 68 -13.77 -8.01 -8.97
C ARG A 68 -14.68 -6.79 -9.00
N LEU A 69 -14.74 -6.14 -10.14
CA LEU A 69 -15.67 -5.05 -10.39
C LEU A 69 -17.10 -5.58 -10.37
N VAL A 70 -17.89 -5.00 -9.49
CA VAL A 70 -19.34 -5.22 -9.37
C VAL A 70 -20.08 -3.96 -9.82
N GLY A 71 -21.38 -3.93 -9.69
CA GLY A 71 -22.19 -2.75 -10.07
C GLY A 71 -21.63 -1.44 -9.52
N ASP A 72 -21.99 -0.31 -10.08
CA ASP A 72 -21.65 1.07 -9.69
C ASP A 72 -20.14 1.46 -9.75
N GLY A 73 -19.31 0.65 -10.39
CA GLY A 73 -17.86 0.91 -10.56
C GLY A 73 -17.03 0.63 -9.32
N ARG A 74 -17.55 -0.10 -8.33
CA ARG A 74 -16.82 -0.54 -7.15
C ARG A 74 -16.33 -1.97 -7.27
N TYR A 75 -15.25 -2.26 -6.59
CA TYR A 75 -14.68 -3.60 -6.51
C TYR A 75 -15.09 -4.28 -5.20
N ALA A 76 -15.52 -5.54 -5.29
CA ALA A 76 -15.70 -6.43 -4.15
C ALA A 76 -14.56 -7.45 -4.10
N LYS A 77 -14.12 -7.81 -2.90
CA LYS A 77 -13.08 -8.81 -2.72
C LYS A 77 -13.60 -10.18 -3.13
N LEU A 78 -12.94 -10.80 -4.10
CA LEU A 78 -13.28 -12.12 -4.60
C LEU A 78 -12.62 -13.21 -3.78
N LYS A 79 -11.30 -13.10 -3.56
CA LYS A 79 -10.51 -14.10 -2.83
C LYS A 79 -9.21 -13.50 -2.31
N THR A 80 -8.70 -14.07 -1.22
CA THR A 80 -7.35 -13.85 -0.70
C THR A 80 -6.57 -15.16 -0.85
N TYR A 81 -5.36 -15.07 -1.41
CA TYR A 81 -4.43 -16.19 -1.54
C TYR A 81 -3.24 -15.96 -0.63
N PRO A 82 -2.80 -16.99 0.12
CA PRO A 82 -1.54 -16.91 0.83
C PRO A 82 -0.38 -17.01 -0.16
N LEU A 83 0.61 -16.14 -0.02
CA LEU A 83 1.87 -16.22 -0.74
C LEU A 83 2.77 -17.23 -0.05
N CYS A 84 3.19 -18.21 -0.82
CA CYS A 84 4.06 -19.27 -0.35
C CYS A 84 5.50 -18.75 -0.15
N ARG A 85 5.97 -17.84 -1.01
CA ARG A 85 7.28 -17.24 -0.90
C ARG A 85 7.35 -15.89 -1.64
N TRP A 86 8.00 -14.92 -1.05
CA TRP A 86 8.54 -13.73 -1.71
C TRP A 86 9.94 -13.47 -1.17
N SER A 87 10.80 -12.75 -1.90
CA SER A 87 12.20 -12.54 -1.51
C SER A 87 12.57 -11.08 -1.36
N GLY A 88 13.71 -10.84 -0.71
CA GLY A 88 14.23 -9.51 -0.40
C GLY A 88 13.72 -8.97 0.93
N LYS A 89 13.57 -7.66 1.01
CA LYS A 89 13.12 -6.90 2.20
C LYS A 89 11.84 -6.13 1.88
N LEU A 90 11.29 -5.44 2.85
CA LEU A 90 10.34 -4.36 2.58
C LEU A 90 11.09 -3.21 1.91
N GLY A 91 10.43 -2.51 1.00
CA GLY A 91 11.00 -1.44 0.19
C GLY A 91 10.95 -1.72 -1.31
N PRO A 92 11.23 -0.71 -2.14
CA PRO A 92 11.22 -0.83 -3.59
C PRO A 92 12.34 -1.75 -4.08
N LYS A 93 12.11 -2.44 -5.19
CA LYS A 93 13.18 -3.03 -5.97
C LYS A 93 13.90 -1.91 -6.73
N MET A 94 15.23 -1.94 -6.77
CA MET A 94 16.01 -0.89 -7.45
C MET A 94 17.03 -1.43 -8.46
N THR A 95 17.64 -2.57 -8.19
CA THR A 95 18.73 -3.10 -9.04
C THR A 95 18.51 -4.56 -9.40
N GLU A 96 18.96 -4.93 -10.60
CA GLU A 96 19.01 -6.33 -10.98
C GLU A 96 19.85 -7.15 -9.99
N GLY A 97 19.40 -8.36 -9.66
CA GLY A 97 20.12 -9.24 -8.73
C GLY A 97 19.89 -8.95 -7.24
N ASP A 98 19.22 -7.84 -6.87
CA ASP A 98 18.93 -7.49 -5.46
C ASP A 98 17.95 -8.44 -4.76
N ARG A 99 17.36 -9.39 -5.50
CA ARG A 99 16.37 -10.36 -5.04
C ARG A 99 15.10 -9.74 -4.43
N GLN A 100 14.87 -8.45 -4.69
CA GLN A 100 13.79 -7.68 -4.08
C GLN A 100 12.49 -7.88 -4.85
N ALA A 101 11.43 -8.32 -4.17
CA ALA A 101 10.08 -8.30 -4.71
C ALA A 101 9.58 -6.83 -4.78
N PRO A 102 9.10 -6.35 -5.95
CA PRO A 102 8.84 -4.94 -6.18
C PRO A 102 7.59 -4.45 -5.45
N GLU A 103 7.58 -3.18 -5.06
CA GLU A 103 6.43 -2.47 -4.50
C GLU A 103 6.05 -1.32 -5.44
N GLY A 104 4.76 -1.12 -5.67
CA GLY A 104 4.30 -0.08 -6.60
C GLY A 104 2.97 -0.40 -7.27
N PHE A 105 2.69 0.34 -8.34
CA PHE A 105 1.50 0.18 -9.15
C PHE A 105 1.86 -0.28 -10.56
N TYR A 106 1.31 -1.40 -10.97
CA TYR A 106 1.62 -2.06 -12.25
C TYR A 106 0.34 -2.31 -13.04
N ALA A 107 0.46 -2.45 -14.35
CA ALA A 107 -0.64 -2.79 -15.24
C ALA A 107 -0.26 -4.05 -16.04
N VAL A 108 -1.00 -5.13 -15.80
CA VAL A 108 -0.77 -6.42 -16.46
C VAL A 108 -1.73 -6.58 -17.62
N THR A 109 -1.15 -6.63 -18.82
CA THR A 109 -1.87 -6.87 -20.09
C THR A 109 -1.83 -8.35 -20.46
N ALA A 110 -2.62 -8.75 -21.44
CA ALA A 110 -2.59 -10.12 -21.97
C ALA A 110 -1.19 -10.57 -22.43
N ARG A 111 -0.32 -9.64 -22.89
CA ARG A 111 1.05 -9.96 -23.32
C ARG A 111 1.97 -10.36 -22.17
N LEU A 112 1.63 -9.98 -20.95
CA LEU A 112 2.40 -10.29 -19.75
C LEU A 112 1.96 -11.62 -19.10
N MET A 113 0.91 -12.25 -19.63
CA MET A 113 0.43 -13.55 -19.19
C MET A 113 1.28 -14.67 -19.83
N ASN A 114 1.76 -15.62 -19.02
CA ASN A 114 2.56 -16.75 -19.49
C ASN A 114 1.89 -18.09 -19.09
N PRO A 115 1.17 -18.73 -20.01
CA PRO A 115 0.55 -20.04 -19.75
C PRO A 115 1.55 -21.19 -19.69
N ASN A 116 2.78 -21.00 -20.18
CA ASN A 116 3.82 -22.05 -20.29
C ASN A 116 5.00 -21.76 -19.35
N SER A 117 4.71 -21.23 -18.18
CA SER A 117 5.73 -20.95 -17.16
C SER A 117 6.36 -22.26 -16.65
N LYS A 118 7.67 -22.23 -16.36
CA LYS A 118 8.35 -23.33 -15.64
C LYS A 118 7.78 -23.57 -14.24
N TYR A 119 7.05 -22.61 -13.72
CA TYR A 119 6.41 -22.63 -12.41
C TYR A 119 4.89 -22.63 -12.58
N GLU A 120 4.35 -23.64 -13.26
CA GLU A 120 2.95 -23.86 -13.60
C GLU A 120 2.38 -22.78 -14.53
N LYS A 121 2.00 -21.65 -13.99
CA LYS A 121 1.51 -20.45 -14.68
C LYS A 121 2.23 -19.22 -14.10
N SER A 122 2.29 -18.14 -14.88
CA SER A 122 2.76 -16.87 -14.36
C SER A 122 2.19 -15.68 -15.13
N PHE A 123 2.28 -14.52 -14.51
CA PHE A 123 2.19 -13.25 -15.22
C PHE A 123 3.30 -12.31 -14.73
N ASN A 124 3.87 -11.55 -15.67
CA ASN A 124 4.85 -10.53 -15.37
C ASN A 124 4.13 -9.27 -14.86
N LEU A 125 4.65 -8.63 -13.82
CA LEU A 125 4.08 -7.39 -13.28
C LEU A 125 4.23 -6.20 -14.23
N GLY A 126 5.17 -6.29 -15.18
CA GLY A 126 5.55 -5.15 -16.02
C GLY A 126 6.57 -4.23 -15.32
N TYR A 127 7.33 -4.79 -14.37
CA TYR A 127 8.47 -4.12 -13.75
C TYR A 127 9.65 -4.00 -14.74
N PRO A 128 10.43 -2.92 -14.74
CA PRO A 128 10.14 -1.66 -14.08
C PRO A 128 9.03 -0.88 -14.80
N ASN A 129 8.13 -0.27 -14.02
CA ASN A 129 7.12 0.61 -14.59
C ASN A 129 7.75 1.94 -15.08
N ARG A 130 6.92 2.86 -15.54
CA ARG A 130 7.41 4.11 -16.14
C ARG A 130 8.18 4.99 -15.15
N LEU A 131 7.74 5.06 -13.87
CA LEU A 131 8.44 5.81 -12.83
C LEU A 131 9.79 5.16 -12.49
N GLU A 132 9.77 3.86 -12.27
CA GLU A 132 10.96 3.08 -11.90
C GLU A 132 12.04 3.15 -12.98
N LYS A 133 11.65 3.05 -14.27
CA LYS A 133 12.56 3.27 -15.41
C LYS A 133 13.20 4.65 -15.39
N ALA A 134 12.39 5.69 -15.14
CA ALA A 134 12.87 7.07 -15.11
C ALA A 134 13.79 7.33 -13.90
N LEU A 135 13.60 6.61 -12.79
CA LEU A 135 14.48 6.62 -11.62
C LEU A 135 15.76 5.77 -11.81
N GLY A 136 15.92 5.11 -12.96
CA GLY A 136 17.09 4.29 -13.27
C GLY A 136 17.06 2.90 -12.62
N TYR A 137 15.88 2.42 -12.20
CA TYR A 137 15.76 1.07 -11.63
C TYR A 137 15.93 0.01 -12.73
N THR A 138 16.59 -1.08 -12.37
CA THR A 138 17.01 -2.13 -13.31
C THR A 138 16.49 -3.51 -12.92
N GLY A 139 16.59 -4.44 -13.85
CA GLY A 139 16.04 -5.78 -13.78
C GLY A 139 14.68 -5.87 -14.48
N ASP A 140 14.24 -7.09 -14.72
CA ASP A 140 12.97 -7.40 -15.37
C ASP A 140 12.40 -8.72 -14.85
N SER A 141 11.42 -9.28 -15.55
CA SER A 141 10.91 -10.62 -15.30
C SER A 141 10.42 -10.88 -13.88
N LEU A 142 9.90 -9.84 -13.21
CA LEU A 142 9.29 -9.94 -11.88
C LEU A 142 7.84 -10.42 -12.04
N MET A 143 7.54 -11.58 -11.46
CA MET A 143 6.32 -12.32 -11.75
C MET A 143 5.53 -12.66 -10.48
N VAL A 144 4.25 -12.93 -10.68
CA VAL A 144 3.46 -13.82 -9.82
C VAL A 144 3.44 -15.18 -10.50
N HIS A 145 3.83 -16.24 -9.80
CA HIS A 145 3.99 -17.59 -10.37
C HIS A 145 3.73 -18.69 -9.35
N GLY A 146 3.61 -19.94 -9.82
CA GLY A 146 3.53 -21.14 -8.99
C GLY A 146 4.87 -21.54 -8.38
N ALA A 147 4.86 -22.62 -7.64
CA ALA A 147 5.95 -23.16 -6.85
C ALA A 147 6.44 -22.24 -5.71
N CYS A 148 6.90 -22.83 -4.63
CA CYS A 148 7.32 -22.10 -3.42
C CYS A 148 8.78 -21.66 -3.48
N SER A 149 9.18 -20.98 -4.57
CA SER A 149 10.55 -20.51 -4.81
C SER A 149 10.56 -19.08 -5.34
N SER A 150 11.39 -18.21 -4.78
CA SER A 150 11.46 -16.82 -5.21
C SER A 150 12.89 -16.30 -5.21
N SER A 151 13.18 -15.45 -6.19
CA SER A 151 14.40 -14.65 -6.33
C SER A 151 14.11 -13.22 -6.77
N GLY A 152 12.99 -12.65 -6.30
CA GLY A 152 12.48 -11.32 -6.67
C GLY A 152 10.99 -11.35 -7.04
N CYS A 153 10.38 -12.52 -7.10
CA CYS A 153 9.00 -12.73 -7.49
C CYS A 153 8.06 -12.91 -6.30
N TYR A 154 6.77 -13.03 -6.60
CA TYR A 154 5.73 -13.46 -5.67
C TYR A 154 5.31 -14.89 -6.04
N ALA A 155 5.64 -15.84 -5.18
CA ALA A 155 5.36 -17.26 -5.42
C ALA A 155 4.09 -17.70 -4.66
N MET A 156 3.28 -18.48 -5.36
CA MET A 156 2.05 -19.13 -4.87
C MET A 156 2.19 -20.64 -5.01
N THR A 157 1.22 -21.39 -4.52
CA THR A 157 1.08 -22.80 -4.91
C THR A 157 0.68 -22.91 -6.38
N ASP A 158 0.99 -24.04 -7.01
CA ASP A 158 0.58 -24.29 -8.40
C ASP A 158 -0.94 -24.19 -8.58
N GLU A 159 -1.71 -24.75 -7.64
CA GLU A 159 -3.17 -24.63 -7.62
C GLU A 159 -3.64 -23.16 -7.50
N GLY A 160 -3.02 -22.41 -6.58
CA GLY A 160 -3.37 -21.01 -6.34
C GLY A 160 -3.10 -20.14 -7.56
N VAL A 161 -1.94 -20.30 -8.21
CA VAL A 161 -1.62 -19.54 -9.42
C VAL A 161 -2.44 -19.96 -10.62
N ALA A 162 -2.77 -21.23 -10.75
CA ALA A 162 -3.63 -21.73 -11.85
C ALA A 162 -5.03 -21.10 -11.77
N GLU A 163 -5.61 -21.03 -10.55
CA GLU A 163 -6.90 -20.39 -10.32
C GLU A 163 -6.83 -18.87 -10.59
N LEU A 164 -5.82 -18.19 -10.02
CA LEU A 164 -5.60 -16.76 -10.25
C LEU A 164 -5.43 -16.43 -11.73
N TYR A 165 -4.62 -17.24 -12.43
CA TYR A 165 -4.39 -17.11 -13.86
C TYR A 165 -5.69 -17.24 -14.67
N ALA A 166 -6.50 -18.24 -14.37
CA ALA A 166 -7.79 -18.45 -15.04
C ALA A 166 -8.76 -17.27 -14.81
N ILE A 167 -8.77 -16.68 -13.62
CA ILE A 167 -9.56 -15.48 -13.31
C ILE A 167 -9.06 -14.30 -14.15
N ALA A 168 -7.74 -14.07 -14.19
CA ALA A 168 -7.11 -12.98 -14.93
C ALA A 168 -7.30 -13.11 -16.45
N ASP A 169 -7.06 -14.30 -17.01
CA ASP A 169 -7.23 -14.59 -18.43
C ASP A 169 -8.69 -14.35 -18.87
N ARG A 170 -9.65 -14.81 -18.05
CA ARG A 170 -11.09 -14.57 -18.32
C ARG A 170 -11.41 -13.08 -18.34
N ALA A 171 -10.91 -12.29 -17.39
CA ALA A 171 -11.16 -10.85 -17.35
C ALA A 171 -10.56 -10.14 -18.57
N LEU A 172 -9.34 -10.48 -18.95
CA LEU A 172 -8.68 -9.92 -20.15
C LEU A 172 -9.42 -10.30 -21.44
N ARG A 173 -9.84 -11.55 -21.60
CA ARG A 173 -10.64 -12.01 -22.75
C ARG A 173 -12.02 -11.39 -22.79
N SER A 174 -12.57 -10.96 -21.67
CA SER A 174 -13.87 -10.29 -21.57
C SER A 174 -13.80 -8.78 -21.84
N GLY A 175 -12.67 -8.29 -22.36
CA GLY A 175 -12.52 -6.90 -22.81
C GLY A 175 -11.82 -5.97 -21.81
N GLN A 176 -11.32 -6.49 -20.69
CA GLN A 176 -10.41 -5.73 -19.83
C GLN A 176 -9.04 -5.62 -20.53
N SER A 177 -8.58 -4.40 -20.84
CA SER A 177 -7.29 -4.18 -21.54
C SER A 177 -6.08 -4.59 -20.72
N ASP A 178 -6.17 -4.35 -19.43
CA ASP A 178 -5.15 -4.63 -18.42
C ASP A 178 -5.80 -4.68 -17.04
N PHE A 179 -5.19 -5.34 -16.09
CA PHE A 179 -5.58 -5.23 -14.69
C PHE A 179 -4.48 -4.59 -13.86
N GLN A 180 -4.90 -3.72 -12.93
CA GLN A 180 -3.97 -3.06 -12.03
C GLN A 180 -3.51 -4.05 -10.95
N VAL A 181 -2.18 -4.07 -10.70
CA VAL A 181 -1.57 -4.73 -9.55
C VAL A 181 -1.01 -3.66 -8.63
N GLN A 182 -1.47 -3.66 -7.39
CA GLN A 182 -1.03 -2.78 -6.32
C GLN A 182 -0.19 -3.60 -5.33
N ALA A 183 1.13 -3.47 -5.36
CA ALA A 183 2.04 -4.18 -4.48
C ALA A 183 2.51 -3.25 -3.36
N PHE A 184 2.23 -3.64 -2.12
CA PHE A 184 2.50 -2.87 -0.91
C PHE A 184 3.45 -3.60 0.03
N PRO A 185 4.23 -2.87 0.85
CA PRO A 185 5.06 -3.47 1.90
C PRO A 185 4.23 -4.20 2.94
N PHE A 186 3.09 -3.62 3.30
CA PHE A 186 2.16 -4.11 4.33
C PHE A 186 0.79 -3.46 4.12
N ARG A 187 -0.22 -3.87 4.88
CA ARG A 187 -1.50 -3.17 4.94
C ARG A 187 -1.30 -1.80 5.58
N MET A 188 -1.45 -0.72 4.81
CA MET A 188 -0.99 0.62 5.16
C MET A 188 -1.93 1.34 6.16
N THR A 189 -2.15 0.69 7.31
CA THR A 189 -2.89 1.24 8.45
C THR A 189 -2.04 2.23 9.25
N ALA A 190 -2.66 3.03 10.10
CA ALA A 190 -1.95 3.95 11.00
C ALA A 190 -0.93 3.22 11.90
N SER A 191 -1.29 2.06 12.45
CA SER A 191 -0.39 1.28 13.29
C SER A 191 0.83 0.74 12.53
N GLN A 192 0.64 0.25 11.31
CA GLN A 192 1.76 -0.22 10.49
C GLN A 192 2.64 0.93 10.02
N MET A 193 2.07 2.08 9.65
CA MET A 193 2.85 3.28 9.34
C MET A 193 3.64 3.78 10.55
N ALA A 194 3.07 3.69 11.76
CA ALA A 194 3.78 4.01 13.01
C ALA A 194 4.90 3.01 13.29
N LYS A 195 4.65 1.71 13.13
CA LYS A 195 5.64 0.64 13.30
C LYS A 195 6.88 0.86 12.43
N HIS A 196 6.69 1.30 11.21
CA HIS A 196 7.75 1.50 10.23
C HIS A 196 8.21 2.98 10.09
N HIS A 197 7.86 3.86 11.03
CA HIS A 197 8.08 5.32 10.90
C HIS A 197 9.55 5.74 10.73
N ARG A 198 10.51 4.91 11.16
CA ARG A 198 11.96 5.17 11.02
C ARG A 198 12.59 4.50 9.81
N ASP A 199 11.83 3.75 9.02
CA ASP A 199 12.37 3.08 7.84
C ASP A 199 12.78 4.12 6.78
N PRO A 200 13.94 3.96 6.11
CA PRO A 200 14.37 4.87 5.06
C PRO A 200 13.37 4.96 3.88
N ASN A 201 12.53 3.94 3.68
CA ASN A 201 11.51 3.92 2.63
C ASN A 201 10.20 4.60 3.03
N ILE A 202 10.08 5.16 4.23
CA ILE A 202 8.81 5.72 4.73
C ILE A 202 8.23 6.80 3.82
N GLY A 203 9.07 7.61 3.16
CA GLY A 203 8.63 8.62 2.20
C GLY A 203 7.98 8.00 0.97
N PHE A 204 8.57 6.94 0.43
CA PHE A 204 8.00 6.16 -0.65
C PHE A 204 6.69 5.48 -0.25
N TRP A 205 6.62 4.90 0.93
CA TRP A 205 5.41 4.25 1.44
C TRP A 205 4.28 5.24 1.72
N ARG A 206 4.57 6.46 2.18
CA ARG A 206 3.56 7.52 2.26
C ARG A 206 2.96 7.85 0.90
N ASN A 207 3.79 7.84 -0.15
CA ASN A 207 3.28 8.04 -1.51
C ASN A 207 2.42 6.86 -1.98
N LEU A 208 2.84 5.61 -1.72
CA LEU A 208 1.99 4.43 -2.01
C LEU A 208 0.67 4.47 -1.25
N LYS A 209 0.70 4.93 0.01
CA LYS A 209 -0.50 5.02 0.87
C LYS A 209 -1.58 5.91 0.28
N MET A 210 -1.23 6.94 -0.47
CA MET A 210 -2.23 7.79 -1.14
C MET A 210 -3.13 6.97 -2.08
N GLY A 211 -2.55 6.13 -2.91
CA GLY A 211 -3.31 5.23 -3.79
C GLY A 211 -4.02 4.10 -3.04
N TYR A 212 -3.38 3.57 -1.98
CA TYR A 212 -3.97 2.59 -1.09
C TYR A 212 -5.27 3.13 -0.45
N ASP A 213 -5.23 4.33 0.12
CA ASP A 213 -6.38 4.93 0.81
C ASP A 213 -7.55 5.24 -0.14
N ILE A 214 -7.25 5.67 -1.37
CA ILE A 214 -8.29 5.85 -2.39
C ILE A 214 -9.07 4.56 -2.59
N PHE A 215 -8.37 3.44 -2.79
CA PHE A 215 -9.04 2.16 -2.98
C PHE A 215 -9.75 1.68 -1.70
N GLU A 216 -9.13 1.82 -0.53
CA GLU A 216 -9.73 1.40 0.75
C GLU A 216 -11.06 2.09 1.04
N VAL A 217 -11.16 3.38 0.74
CA VAL A 217 -12.37 4.15 1.03
C VAL A 217 -13.41 3.99 -0.07
N THR A 218 -12.98 4.11 -1.33
CA THR A 218 -13.92 4.22 -2.44
C THR A 218 -14.26 2.88 -3.07
N ARG A 219 -13.41 1.87 -2.87
CA ARG A 219 -13.43 0.59 -3.61
C ARG A 219 -13.35 0.77 -5.12
N ARG A 220 -12.80 1.90 -5.58
CA ARG A 220 -12.59 2.21 -7.00
C ARG A 220 -11.12 2.17 -7.33
N GLU A 221 -10.80 1.72 -8.54
CA GLU A 221 -9.43 1.71 -9.05
C GLU A 221 -8.90 3.14 -9.16
N PRO A 222 -7.80 3.52 -8.47
CA PRO A 222 -7.20 4.83 -8.65
C PRO A 222 -6.56 4.94 -10.03
N THR A 223 -6.70 6.09 -10.70
CA THR A 223 -5.84 6.40 -11.84
C THR A 223 -4.46 6.74 -11.33
N VAL A 224 -3.44 6.20 -11.99
CA VAL A 224 -2.04 6.37 -11.60
C VAL A 224 -1.29 7.11 -12.70
N SER A 225 -0.67 8.21 -12.34
CA SER A 225 0.26 8.98 -13.15
C SER A 225 1.55 9.21 -12.39
N THR A 226 2.56 9.81 -13.03
CA THR A 226 3.86 10.05 -12.41
C THR A 226 4.44 11.38 -12.82
N CYS A 227 4.97 12.14 -11.88
CA CYS A 227 5.78 13.35 -12.07
C CYS A 227 6.52 13.69 -10.78
N GLY A 228 7.58 14.45 -10.83
CA GLY A 228 8.37 14.84 -9.65
C GLY A 228 8.96 13.65 -8.90
N GLY A 229 9.30 12.56 -9.59
CA GLY A 229 9.87 11.35 -9.00
C GLY A 229 8.89 10.53 -8.14
N ARG A 230 7.59 10.69 -8.33
CA ARG A 230 6.58 10.02 -7.49
C ARG A 230 5.30 9.67 -8.26
N TYR A 231 4.50 8.80 -7.67
CA TYR A 231 3.13 8.53 -8.12
C TYR A 231 2.22 9.72 -7.79
N VAL A 232 1.30 9.99 -8.71
CA VAL A 232 0.23 10.97 -8.55
C VAL A 232 -1.09 10.27 -8.88
N PHE A 233 -2.08 10.41 -8.01
CA PHE A 233 -3.34 9.66 -8.10
C PHE A 233 -4.52 10.57 -8.42
N ASN A 234 -5.45 10.09 -9.25
CA ASN A 234 -6.68 10.77 -9.60
C ASN A 234 -6.46 12.25 -9.99
N ALA A 235 -5.39 12.51 -10.72
CA ALA A 235 -4.97 13.85 -11.09
C ALA A 235 -5.05 14.06 -12.61
N THR A 236 -5.49 15.24 -13.01
CA THR A 236 -5.50 15.71 -14.38
C THR A 236 -4.76 17.03 -14.50
N ARG A 237 -4.15 17.27 -15.66
CA ARG A 237 -3.49 18.54 -15.94
C ARG A 237 -4.54 19.64 -16.14
N THR A 238 -4.30 20.81 -15.56
CA THR A 238 -5.20 21.97 -15.72
C THR A 238 -5.20 22.56 -17.12
N ASP A 239 -4.13 22.30 -17.91
CA ASP A 239 -4.04 22.71 -19.33
C ASP A 239 -4.84 21.81 -20.29
N GLY A 240 -5.57 20.81 -19.76
CA GLY A 240 -6.37 19.86 -20.54
C GLY A 240 -5.56 18.82 -21.33
N SER A 241 -4.24 18.85 -21.28
CA SER A 241 -3.39 17.87 -21.96
C SER A 241 -3.58 16.48 -21.37
N ARG A 242 -3.75 15.49 -22.26
CA ARG A 242 -3.80 14.05 -21.93
C ARG A 242 -2.46 13.35 -22.14
N ALA A 243 -1.43 14.08 -22.58
CA ALA A 243 -0.10 13.50 -22.74
C ALA A 243 0.44 13.01 -21.40
N PRO A 244 1.09 11.83 -21.38
CA PRO A 244 1.71 11.32 -20.18
C PRO A 244 2.76 12.33 -19.65
N MET A 245 2.70 12.63 -18.34
CA MET A 245 3.67 13.51 -17.71
C MET A 245 5.05 12.85 -17.64
N ASP A 246 6.11 13.65 -17.69
CA ASP A 246 7.47 13.15 -17.43
C ASP A 246 7.57 12.70 -15.97
N PRO A 247 8.00 11.46 -15.69
CA PRO A 247 8.01 10.93 -14.33
C PRO A 247 8.93 11.66 -13.37
N ILE A 248 10.03 12.25 -13.84
CA ILE A 248 11.03 12.92 -12.98
C ILE A 248 10.96 14.44 -13.03
N ALA A 249 10.42 15.01 -14.11
CA ALA A 249 10.25 16.45 -14.20
C ALA A 249 9.23 16.96 -13.16
N ALA A 250 9.35 18.23 -12.79
CA ALA A 250 8.39 18.89 -11.90
C ALA A 250 6.95 18.70 -12.40
N CYS A 251 6.04 18.42 -11.46
CA CYS A 251 4.64 18.25 -11.81
C CYS A 251 4.09 19.55 -12.41
N PRO A 252 3.35 19.48 -13.52
CA PRO A 252 2.56 20.63 -13.98
C PRO A 252 1.47 20.96 -12.96
N THR A 253 0.78 22.06 -13.16
CA THR A 253 -0.41 22.35 -12.32
C THR A 253 -1.45 21.24 -12.52
N LEU A 254 -1.86 20.63 -11.43
CA LEU A 254 -2.78 19.50 -11.41
C LEU A 254 -4.06 19.84 -10.66
N THR A 255 -5.18 19.37 -11.19
CA THR A 255 -6.42 19.21 -10.44
C THR A 255 -6.53 17.76 -10.00
N THR A 256 -6.69 17.55 -8.70
CA THR A 256 -6.90 16.22 -8.12
C THR A 256 -8.36 16.07 -7.71
N ALA A 257 -8.98 14.97 -8.13
CA ALA A 257 -10.30 14.59 -7.63
C ALA A 257 -10.11 13.70 -6.40
N VAL A 258 -10.18 14.30 -5.24
CA VAL A 258 -10.08 13.59 -3.95
C VAL A 258 -11.46 13.52 -3.32
N ASP A 259 -11.91 12.30 -3.03
CA ASP A 259 -13.12 12.09 -2.24
C ASP A 259 -12.88 12.63 -0.81
N PRO A 260 -13.76 13.46 -0.25
CA PRO A 260 -13.61 13.99 1.11
C PRO A 260 -13.43 12.90 2.16
N ALA A 261 -14.04 11.73 1.98
CA ALA A 261 -13.86 10.59 2.88
C ALA A 261 -12.44 10.03 2.84
N VAL A 262 -11.75 10.09 1.68
CA VAL A 262 -10.32 9.73 1.58
C VAL A 262 -9.47 10.70 2.36
N THR A 263 -9.72 12.01 2.22
CA THR A 263 -9.01 13.05 2.97
C THR A 263 -9.21 12.87 4.47
N ALA A 264 -10.45 12.65 4.91
CA ALA A 264 -10.76 12.41 6.31
C ALA A 264 -10.05 11.17 6.87
N LYS A 265 -10.01 10.07 6.09
CA LYS A 265 -9.25 8.86 6.45
C LYS A 265 -7.76 9.16 6.59
N GLN A 266 -7.16 9.87 5.63
CA GLN A 266 -5.74 10.22 5.66
C GLN A 266 -5.41 11.06 6.90
N GLN A 267 -6.18 12.09 7.18
CA GLN A 267 -6.00 12.92 8.37
C GLN A 267 -6.11 12.12 9.68
N LYS A 268 -7.10 11.25 9.77
CA LYS A 268 -7.27 10.35 10.92
C LYS A 268 -6.07 9.42 11.09
N ASP A 269 -5.65 8.74 10.03
CA ASP A 269 -4.52 7.82 10.06
C ASP A 269 -3.22 8.53 10.42
N ASP A 270 -2.99 9.75 9.90
CA ASP A 270 -1.79 10.53 10.19
C ASP A 270 -1.76 10.96 11.67
N ALA A 271 -2.90 11.42 12.21
CA ALA A 271 -3.03 11.79 13.63
C ALA A 271 -2.79 10.58 14.54
N GLU A 272 -3.37 9.41 14.21
CA GLU A 272 -3.19 8.16 14.95
C GLU A 272 -1.73 7.68 14.86
N THR A 273 -1.12 7.71 13.67
CA THR A 273 0.29 7.38 13.48
C THR A 273 1.18 8.25 14.35
N GLN A 274 0.96 9.57 14.34
CA GLN A 274 1.72 10.51 15.15
C GLN A 274 1.54 10.25 16.66
N ALA A 275 0.32 9.96 17.10
CA ALA A 275 0.04 9.63 18.50
C ALA A 275 0.78 8.36 18.94
N LEU A 276 0.73 7.29 18.14
CA LEU A 276 1.43 6.03 18.45
C LEU A 276 2.94 6.23 18.55
N VAL A 277 3.52 7.03 17.66
CA VAL A 277 4.96 7.34 17.68
C VAL A 277 5.32 8.21 18.87
N SER A 278 4.59 9.31 19.13
CA SER A 278 4.89 10.24 20.20
C SER A 278 4.73 9.65 21.61
N TRP A 279 3.80 8.70 21.77
CA TRP A 279 3.60 7.99 23.04
C TRP A 279 4.45 6.73 23.18
N ASN A 280 5.39 6.49 22.25
CA ASN A 280 6.24 5.30 22.19
C ASN A 280 5.43 3.98 22.24
N ARG A 281 4.26 3.97 21.60
CA ARG A 281 3.36 2.80 21.48
C ARG A 281 3.44 2.11 20.13
N ALA A 282 4.28 2.62 19.23
CA ALA A 282 4.54 1.96 17.96
C ALA A 282 5.26 0.63 18.19
N GLU A 283 4.79 -0.43 17.56
CA GLU A 283 5.50 -1.70 17.57
C GLU A 283 6.88 -1.56 16.93
N THR A 284 7.81 -2.39 17.38
CA THR A 284 9.15 -2.43 16.75
C THR A 284 9.05 -3.23 15.45
N PRO A 285 9.48 -2.66 14.32
CA PRO A 285 9.48 -3.38 13.06
C PRO A 285 10.55 -4.46 13.07
N MET A 286 10.32 -5.47 12.27
CA MET A 286 11.24 -6.57 12.10
C MET A 286 12.09 -6.43 10.86
N SER A 287 13.24 -7.03 10.92
CA SER A 287 14.16 -7.09 9.80
C SER A 287 13.93 -8.39 9.02
N TYR A 288 13.53 -8.28 7.76
CA TYR A 288 13.52 -9.41 6.85
C TYR A 288 14.94 -9.73 6.40
N VAL A 289 15.33 -10.99 6.52
CA VAL A 289 16.64 -11.46 6.03
C VAL A 289 16.58 -11.71 4.52
N ASP A 290 15.57 -12.45 4.07
CA ASP A 290 15.33 -12.71 2.65
C ASP A 290 13.85 -13.04 2.40
N GLY A 291 13.01 -12.02 2.52
CA GLY A 291 11.59 -12.12 2.22
C GLY A 291 10.78 -12.89 3.26
N GLY A 292 9.57 -13.22 2.87
CA GLY A 292 8.59 -13.82 3.74
C GLY A 292 7.83 -14.99 3.12
N MET A 293 6.97 -15.54 3.95
CA MET A 293 6.09 -16.66 3.68
C MET A 293 4.87 -16.51 4.56
N HIS A 294 3.68 -16.77 4.04
CA HIS A 294 2.47 -16.76 4.83
C HIS A 294 2.56 -17.74 6.02
N SER A 295 1.95 -17.41 7.14
CA SER A 295 2.04 -18.20 8.38
C SER A 295 1.68 -19.67 8.18
N SER A 296 0.65 -19.96 7.38
CA SER A 296 0.23 -21.34 7.09
C SER A 296 1.33 -22.18 6.44
N PHE A 297 2.11 -21.59 5.52
CA PHE A 297 3.23 -22.30 4.90
C PHE A 297 4.45 -22.36 5.81
N ARG A 298 4.69 -21.36 6.66
CA ARG A 298 5.76 -21.41 7.69
C ARG A 298 5.53 -22.55 8.67
N ASP A 299 4.29 -22.70 9.13
CA ASP A 299 3.92 -23.76 10.06
C ASP A 299 4.02 -25.14 9.38
N MET A 300 3.65 -25.24 8.11
CA MET A 300 3.82 -26.44 7.32
C MET A 300 5.31 -26.77 7.12
N LEU A 301 6.14 -25.79 6.80
CA LEU A 301 7.58 -25.94 6.65
C LEU A 301 8.25 -26.41 7.94
N LYS A 302 7.88 -25.86 9.10
CA LYS A 302 8.36 -26.30 10.42
C LYS A 302 7.97 -27.75 10.73
N ARG A 303 6.77 -28.14 10.36
CA ARG A 303 6.22 -29.47 10.68
C ARG A 303 6.70 -30.56 9.73
N LEU A 304 6.74 -30.27 8.44
CA LEU A 304 6.96 -31.26 7.39
C LEU A 304 8.34 -31.19 6.76
N GLY A 305 9.04 -30.03 6.88
CA GLY A 305 10.28 -29.78 6.20
C GLY A 305 10.12 -29.30 4.75
N PRO A 306 11.23 -28.87 4.11
CA PRO A 306 11.19 -28.24 2.79
C PRO A 306 10.81 -29.18 1.64
N GLU A 307 11.14 -30.46 1.74
CA GLU A 307 10.84 -31.46 0.70
C GLU A 307 9.32 -31.72 0.62
N GLU A 308 8.68 -31.94 1.76
CA GLU A 308 7.22 -32.15 1.79
C GLU A 308 6.47 -30.88 1.43
N LEU A 309 6.96 -29.71 1.86
CA LEU A 309 6.38 -28.46 1.43
C LEU A 309 6.46 -28.30 -0.10
N ALA A 310 7.58 -28.67 -0.73
CA ALA A 310 7.70 -28.66 -2.19
C ALA A 310 6.64 -29.54 -2.86
N LYS A 311 6.37 -30.72 -2.32
CA LYS A 311 5.35 -31.67 -2.85
C LYS A 311 3.93 -31.10 -2.80
N VAL A 312 3.58 -30.39 -1.74
CA VAL A 312 2.23 -29.80 -1.58
C VAL A 312 2.07 -28.45 -2.25
N THR A 313 3.16 -27.82 -2.67
CA THR A 313 3.11 -26.49 -3.30
C THR A 313 3.36 -26.51 -4.80
N SER A 314 4.01 -27.57 -5.33
CA SER A 314 4.33 -27.67 -6.75
C SER A 314 4.29 -29.11 -7.27
N ALA A 315 3.55 -29.33 -8.34
CA ALA A 315 3.51 -30.61 -9.06
C ALA A 315 4.87 -31.00 -9.64
N THR A 316 5.72 -30.05 -9.96
CA THR A 316 7.07 -30.25 -10.50
C THR A 316 8.15 -30.39 -9.41
N LEU A 317 7.76 -30.49 -8.16
CA LEU A 317 8.65 -30.66 -6.99
C LEU A 317 9.77 -29.60 -6.94
N VAL A 318 9.44 -28.34 -7.24
CA VAL A 318 10.42 -27.25 -7.16
C VAL A 318 10.81 -27.02 -5.70
N PRO A 319 12.10 -27.09 -5.35
CA PRO A 319 12.55 -26.89 -3.98
C PRO A 319 12.19 -25.49 -3.46
N VAL A 320 11.81 -25.41 -2.18
CA VAL A 320 11.61 -24.15 -1.49
C VAL A 320 12.92 -23.36 -1.48
N SER A 321 12.92 -22.16 -2.06
CA SER A 321 14.13 -21.35 -2.09
C SER A 321 14.48 -20.81 -0.71
N ARG A 322 15.73 -21.04 -0.26
CA ARG A 322 16.27 -20.56 1.02
C ARG A 322 15.34 -20.84 2.20
N PRO A 323 15.04 -22.12 2.49
CA PRO A 323 14.05 -22.50 3.50
C PRO A 323 14.43 -22.02 4.91
N SER A 324 15.72 -21.87 5.23
CA SER A 324 16.19 -21.31 6.51
C SER A 324 15.76 -19.85 6.71
N ALA A 325 15.79 -19.03 5.65
CA ALA A 325 15.31 -17.67 5.70
C ALA A 325 13.77 -17.60 5.86
N ALA A 326 13.06 -18.56 5.27
CA ALA A 326 11.61 -18.68 5.41
C ALA A 326 11.17 -19.14 6.81
N LEU A 327 12.02 -19.91 7.51
CA LEU A 327 11.81 -20.36 8.89
C LEU A 327 12.07 -19.28 9.92
N GLN A 328 12.92 -18.31 9.63
CA GLN A 328 13.11 -17.18 10.53
C GLN A 328 11.78 -16.43 10.62
N ASP A 329 11.26 -16.38 11.84
CA ASP A 329 10.09 -15.55 12.09
C ASP A 329 10.48 -14.11 11.78
N PRO A 330 9.94 -13.51 10.72
CA PRO A 330 10.21 -12.11 10.43
C PRO A 330 9.75 -11.22 11.59
N TYR A 331 9.04 -11.77 12.57
CA TYR A 331 8.55 -11.10 13.75
C TYR A 331 9.29 -11.50 15.04
N SER A 332 10.31 -12.33 15.00
CA SER A 332 11.14 -12.57 16.17
C SER A 332 12.14 -11.42 16.36
N SER A 333 12.03 -10.72 17.47
CA SER A 333 12.82 -9.52 17.81
C SER A 333 14.32 -9.76 18.10
N ARG A 334 14.87 -10.91 17.75
CA ARG A 334 16.27 -11.24 17.92
C ARG A 334 16.89 -11.66 16.60
N GLY A 335 17.21 -10.66 15.78
CA GLY A 335 18.32 -10.84 14.87
C GLY A 335 19.56 -11.11 15.74
N GLU A 336 20.13 -12.29 15.64
CA GLU A 336 21.48 -12.52 16.21
C GLU A 336 22.38 -11.40 15.69
N SER A 337 22.91 -10.59 16.61
CA SER A 337 23.84 -9.54 16.24
C SER A 337 25.03 -10.19 15.54
N VAL A 338 25.64 -9.48 14.59
CA VAL A 338 26.89 -9.92 13.93
C VAL A 338 27.92 -10.35 14.99
N PHE A 339 27.85 -9.75 16.17
CA PHE A 339 28.68 -10.07 17.33
C PHE A 339 28.41 -11.48 17.91
N SER A 340 27.17 -11.95 17.91
CA SER A 340 26.87 -13.31 18.41
C SER A 340 27.26 -14.41 17.44
N ARG A 341 27.36 -14.12 16.12
CA ARG A 341 27.90 -15.05 15.13
C ARG A 341 29.43 -15.19 15.23
N MET A 342 30.14 -14.05 15.44
CA MET A 342 31.58 -14.08 15.65
C MET A 342 32.00 -14.87 16.93
N LEU A 343 31.13 -14.87 17.94
CA LEU A 343 31.39 -15.65 19.17
C LEU A 343 31.09 -17.16 19.02
N LYS A 344 30.32 -17.55 18.02
CA LYS A 344 29.97 -18.96 17.75
C LYS A 344 30.87 -19.62 16.71
N GLY A 345 31.83 -18.88 16.10
CA GLY A 345 32.78 -19.44 15.14
C GLY A 345 32.19 -19.91 13.83
N GLU A 346 31.02 -19.35 13.39
CA GLU A 346 30.37 -19.60 12.10
C GLU A 346 30.60 -18.48 11.09
#